data_81b0202bc4157122ad33b5cdbb03654a
#
_entry.id   81b0202bc4157122ad33b5cdbb03654a
#
_cell.length_a   1.000
_cell.length_b   1.000
_cell.length_c   1.000
_cell.angle_alpha   90.00
_cell.angle_beta   90.00
_cell.angle_gamma   90.00
#
_symmetry.space_group_name_H-M   'P 1'
#
loop_
_entity.id
_entity.type
_entity.pdbx_description
1 polymer ?
#
loop_
_entity_poly.entity_id
_entity_poly.type
_entity_poly.pdbx_seq_one_letter_code
_entity_poly.pdbx_strand_id
1 'polypeptide(L)'
;MVEEERESWVDKVFQWLDERIGIYGHTIARAPKYAYRLDYWLGSFVLAAFILAVITGALVALYYVPADPYASTVYLISNVPYGALLFSIHTWAAYAMIFLLILHMTRNFIVGAYRKPREIMWLVGVILAGLALTEAYLGYSLPYNLISWTATTTGLNLFSYMPFNLAALIKLMTTVPPNLPGIASGVDPLVDRFFIFHWIVGGLIFLFLGLHLAIFEKHGGVTPPPS
;
A
#
# COMPACT_ATOMS: atom_id res chain seq x y z
N MET A 1 45.12 5.75 -29.33
CA MET A 1 44.95 4.45 -28.71
C MET A 1 43.71 4.58 -27.85
N VAL A 2 42.60 3.95 -28.26
CA VAL A 2 41.39 3.87 -27.46
C VAL A 2 41.66 2.75 -26.45
N GLU A 3 41.71 3.08 -25.15
CA GLU A 3 41.73 2.06 -24.10
C GLU A 3 40.43 1.27 -24.22
N GLU A 4 40.48 -0.02 -24.58
CA GLU A 4 39.43 -0.96 -24.40
C GLU A 4 39.17 -1.07 -22.89
N GLU A 5 38.10 -0.42 -22.42
CA GLU A 5 37.60 -0.66 -21.05
C GLU A 5 37.25 -2.16 -20.94
N ARG A 6 38.03 -2.90 -20.15
CA ARG A 6 37.74 -4.31 -19.84
C ARG A 6 36.40 -4.38 -19.13
N GLU A 7 35.42 -4.94 -19.80
CA GLU A 7 34.13 -5.30 -19.15
C GLU A 7 34.40 -6.08 -17.87
N SER A 8 33.85 -5.57 -16.77
CA SER A 8 33.96 -6.23 -15.48
C SER A 8 33.15 -7.55 -15.49
N TRP A 9 33.49 -8.49 -14.60
CA TRP A 9 32.70 -9.71 -14.46
C TRP A 9 31.26 -9.39 -14.05
N VAL A 10 31.03 -8.28 -13.35
CA VAL A 10 29.72 -7.76 -12.96
C VAL A 10 28.91 -7.40 -14.20
N ASP A 11 29.50 -6.70 -15.17
CA ASP A 11 28.82 -6.34 -16.43
C ASP A 11 28.40 -7.58 -17.20
N LYS A 12 29.24 -8.61 -17.22
CA LYS A 12 28.92 -9.90 -17.88
C LYS A 12 27.76 -10.64 -17.21
N VAL A 13 27.68 -10.63 -15.88
CA VAL A 13 26.56 -11.20 -15.14
C VAL A 13 25.29 -10.43 -15.41
N PHE A 14 25.33 -9.12 -15.43
CA PHE A 14 24.18 -8.28 -15.74
C PHE A 14 23.72 -8.44 -17.19
N GLN A 15 24.63 -8.51 -18.17
CA GLN A 15 24.27 -8.81 -19.57
C GLN A 15 23.62 -10.19 -19.69
N TRP A 16 24.17 -11.21 -19.04
CA TRP A 16 23.60 -12.56 -19.03
C TRP A 16 22.20 -12.61 -18.42
N LEU A 17 21.94 -11.83 -17.38
CA LEU A 17 20.59 -11.68 -16.78
C LEU A 17 19.65 -10.93 -17.72
N ASP A 18 20.12 -9.86 -18.35
CA ASP A 18 19.31 -9.04 -19.27
C ASP A 18 18.86 -9.84 -20.50
N GLU A 19 19.77 -10.62 -21.11
CA GLU A 19 19.43 -11.51 -22.23
C GLU A 19 18.33 -12.52 -21.91
N ARG A 20 18.14 -12.88 -20.62
CA ARG A 20 17.19 -13.92 -20.18
C ARG A 20 15.94 -13.40 -19.54
N ILE A 21 16.02 -12.26 -18.89
CA ILE A 21 14.92 -11.70 -18.08
C ILE A 21 14.47 -10.34 -18.64
N GLY A 22 15.27 -9.74 -19.56
CA GLY A 22 14.94 -8.45 -20.17
C GLY A 22 14.94 -7.28 -19.17
N ILE A 23 15.77 -7.35 -18.10
CA ILE A 23 15.83 -6.33 -17.07
C ILE A 23 16.40 -5.01 -17.60
N TYR A 24 17.33 -5.09 -18.56
CA TYR A 24 18.06 -3.93 -19.13
C TYR A 24 17.72 -3.61 -20.57
N GLY A 25 16.86 -4.37 -21.21
CA GLY A 25 16.34 -4.06 -22.54
C GLY A 25 15.60 -2.71 -22.61
N HIS A 26 15.41 -2.12 -21.45
CA HIS A 26 15.08 -0.72 -21.26
C HIS A 26 16.37 0.00 -20.88
N THR A 27 16.98 0.70 -21.85
CA THR A 27 18.05 1.64 -21.57
C THR A 27 17.82 2.30 -20.21
N ILE A 28 18.75 2.13 -19.25
CA ILE A 28 18.83 3.01 -18.10
C ILE A 28 19.10 4.39 -18.68
N ALA A 29 18.02 5.05 -19.12
CA ALA A 29 18.09 6.40 -19.64
C ALA A 29 18.73 7.22 -18.51
N ARG A 30 19.81 7.92 -18.79
CA ARG A 30 20.44 8.82 -17.83
C ARG A 30 19.34 9.68 -17.26
N ALA A 31 19.11 9.58 -15.95
CA ALA A 31 18.06 10.33 -15.30
C ALA A 31 18.27 11.83 -15.60
N PRO A 32 17.27 12.52 -16.15
CA PRO A 32 17.43 13.93 -16.47
C PRO A 32 17.68 14.73 -15.19
N LYS A 33 18.41 15.85 -15.27
CA LYS A 33 18.79 16.64 -14.09
C LYS A 33 17.59 17.02 -13.19
N TYR A 34 16.41 17.23 -13.76
CA TYR A 34 15.20 17.55 -12.98
C TYR A 34 14.70 16.37 -12.12
N ALA A 35 15.06 15.14 -12.48
CA ALA A 35 14.66 13.95 -11.69
C ALA A 35 15.32 13.91 -10.30
N TYR A 36 16.39 14.68 -10.07
CA TYR A 36 17.03 14.79 -8.75
C TYR A 36 16.33 15.77 -7.80
N ARG A 37 15.27 16.46 -8.23
CA ARG A 37 14.46 17.30 -7.34
C ARG A 37 13.59 16.42 -6.44
N LEU A 38 13.42 16.80 -5.18
CA LEU A 38 12.68 16.03 -4.17
C LEU A 38 11.23 15.74 -4.57
N ASP A 39 10.58 16.63 -5.32
CA ASP A 39 9.20 16.43 -5.76
C ASP A 39 9.04 15.22 -6.70
N TYR A 40 10.11 14.79 -7.38
CA TYR A 40 10.12 13.58 -8.22
C TYR A 40 10.29 12.29 -7.41
N TRP A 41 10.76 12.38 -6.17
CA TRP A 41 10.96 11.22 -5.31
C TRP A 41 9.73 10.85 -4.48
N LEU A 42 8.66 11.64 -4.55
CA LEU A 42 7.45 11.40 -3.76
C LEU A 42 6.91 9.97 -3.96
N GLY A 43 6.85 9.46 -5.21
CA GLY A 43 6.44 8.08 -5.48
C GLY A 43 7.33 7.03 -4.83
N SER A 44 8.65 7.25 -4.83
CA SER A 44 9.61 6.35 -4.18
C SER A 44 9.47 6.39 -2.66
N PHE A 45 9.16 7.54 -2.07
CA PHE A 45 8.89 7.64 -0.63
C PHE A 45 7.59 6.94 -0.25
N VAL A 46 6.54 7.04 -1.06
CA VAL A 46 5.29 6.25 -0.88
C VAL A 46 5.59 4.77 -0.91
N LEU A 47 6.36 4.31 -1.89
CA LEU A 47 6.78 2.92 -2.02
C LEU A 47 7.58 2.45 -0.80
N ALA A 48 8.55 3.23 -0.33
CA ALA A 48 9.35 2.90 0.84
C ALA A 48 8.48 2.78 2.11
N ALA A 49 7.56 3.72 2.31
CA ALA A 49 6.62 3.67 3.42
C ALA A 49 5.68 2.45 3.33
N PHE A 50 5.20 2.10 2.13
CA PHE A 50 4.40 0.91 1.90
C PHE A 50 5.17 -0.38 2.23
N ILE A 51 6.40 -0.53 1.72
CA ILE A 51 7.24 -1.71 2.02
C ILE A 51 7.48 -1.84 3.53
N LEU A 52 7.77 -0.73 4.20
CA LEU A 52 7.97 -0.72 5.65
C LEU A 52 6.69 -1.13 6.40
N ALA A 53 5.52 -0.64 5.97
CA ALA A 53 4.23 -1.04 6.53
C ALA A 53 3.96 -2.54 6.32
N VAL A 54 4.24 -3.08 5.13
CA VAL A 54 4.06 -4.51 4.83
C VAL A 54 4.95 -5.39 5.70
N ILE A 55 6.25 -5.08 5.79
CA ILE A 55 7.19 -5.87 6.60
C ILE A 55 6.78 -5.86 8.07
N THR A 56 6.51 -4.68 8.61
CA THR A 56 6.13 -4.56 10.03
C THR A 56 4.73 -5.12 10.29
N GLY A 57 3.78 -4.98 9.35
CA GLY A 57 2.45 -5.57 9.43
C GLY A 57 2.48 -7.08 9.47
N ALA A 58 3.32 -7.73 8.66
CA ALA A 58 3.52 -9.18 8.69
C ALA A 58 4.05 -9.65 10.06
N LEU A 59 4.96 -8.89 10.67
CA LEU A 59 5.47 -9.20 12.02
C LEU A 59 4.42 -8.97 13.11
N VAL A 60 3.63 -7.90 13.02
CA VAL A 60 2.51 -7.63 13.93
C VAL A 60 1.46 -8.75 13.85
N ALA A 61 1.16 -9.23 12.64
CA ALA A 61 0.18 -10.27 12.41
C ALA A 61 0.52 -11.62 13.09
N LEU A 62 1.79 -11.88 13.38
CA LEU A 62 2.21 -13.09 14.12
C LEU A 62 1.62 -13.15 15.55
N TYR A 63 1.27 -12.03 16.11
CA TYR A 63 0.76 -11.90 17.48
C TYR A 63 -0.69 -11.41 17.54
N TYR A 64 -1.25 -10.97 16.42
CA TYR A 64 -2.60 -10.46 16.36
C TYR A 64 -3.62 -11.58 16.29
N VAL A 65 -4.62 -11.55 17.17
CA VAL A 65 -5.70 -12.53 17.22
C VAL A 65 -7.03 -11.82 16.95
N PRO A 66 -7.64 -11.99 15.76
CA PRO A 66 -8.88 -11.29 15.39
C PRO A 66 -10.07 -11.58 16.34
N ALA A 67 -10.09 -12.77 16.96
CA ALA A 67 -11.10 -13.15 17.95
C ALA A 67 -10.98 -12.36 19.27
N ASP A 68 -9.81 -11.79 19.56
CA ASP A 68 -9.57 -10.92 20.72
C ASP A 68 -8.62 -9.77 20.32
N PRO A 69 -9.11 -8.84 19.48
CA PRO A 69 -8.28 -7.86 18.81
C PRO A 69 -7.61 -6.88 19.78
N TYR A 70 -8.36 -6.41 20.78
CA TYR A 70 -7.84 -5.46 21.75
C TYR A 70 -6.78 -6.09 22.66
N ALA A 71 -7.08 -7.25 23.27
CA ALA A 71 -6.15 -7.89 24.18
C ALA A 71 -4.89 -8.38 23.48
N SER A 72 -4.99 -8.92 22.26
CA SER A 72 -3.82 -9.32 21.48
C SER A 72 -2.94 -8.12 21.08
N THR A 73 -3.55 -6.98 20.76
CA THR A 73 -2.80 -5.74 20.49
C THR A 73 -2.09 -5.23 21.75
N VAL A 74 -2.78 -5.24 22.90
CA VAL A 74 -2.17 -4.87 24.20
C VAL A 74 -1.05 -5.85 24.55
N TYR A 75 -1.25 -7.15 24.35
CA TYR A 75 -0.21 -8.15 24.57
C TYR A 75 1.03 -7.90 23.72
N LEU A 76 0.85 -7.64 22.42
CA LEU A 76 1.95 -7.29 21.51
C LEU A 76 2.74 -6.09 22.04
N ILE A 77 2.06 -5.03 22.45
CA ILE A 77 2.70 -3.78 22.87
C ILE A 77 3.42 -3.93 24.20
N SER A 78 2.83 -4.69 25.14
CA SER A 78 3.30 -4.73 26.53
C SER A 78 4.22 -5.90 26.86
N ASN A 79 4.12 -7.02 26.15
CA ASN A 79 4.75 -8.28 26.53
C ASN A 79 5.74 -8.80 25.46
N VAL A 80 5.57 -8.43 24.19
CA VAL A 80 6.47 -8.90 23.14
C VAL A 80 7.71 -8.01 23.07
N PRO A 81 8.93 -8.56 23.09
CA PRO A 81 10.15 -7.78 22.90
C PRO A 81 10.07 -6.97 21.59
N TYR A 82 10.28 -5.65 21.68
CA TYR A 82 10.13 -4.70 20.57
C TYR A 82 8.73 -4.62 19.95
N GLY A 83 7.70 -5.24 20.55
CA GLY A 83 6.33 -5.24 20.01
C GLY A 83 5.74 -3.83 19.89
N ALA A 84 5.94 -2.97 20.91
CA ALA A 84 5.55 -1.56 20.85
C ALA A 84 6.24 -0.80 19.70
N LEU A 85 7.51 -1.08 19.44
CA LEU A 85 8.27 -0.48 18.35
C LEU A 85 7.72 -0.94 16.99
N LEU A 86 7.50 -2.23 16.82
CA LEU A 86 6.94 -2.80 15.58
C LEU A 86 5.57 -2.23 15.26
N PHE A 87 4.69 -2.19 16.25
CA PHE A 87 3.34 -1.62 16.10
C PHE A 87 3.39 -0.12 15.77
N SER A 88 4.28 0.63 16.42
CA SER A 88 4.47 2.05 16.15
C SER A 88 5.02 2.30 14.74
N ILE A 89 6.03 1.53 14.29
CA ILE A 89 6.59 1.67 12.95
C ILE A 89 5.52 1.36 11.91
N HIS A 90 4.74 0.28 12.08
CA HIS A 90 3.64 -0.07 11.17
C HIS A 90 2.63 1.08 11.05
N THR A 91 2.18 1.61 12.16
CA THR A 91 1.19 2.71 12.20
C THR A 91 1.73 3.99 11.58
N TRP A 92 2.96 4.40 11.94
CA TRP A 92 3.55 5.62 11.40
C TRP A 92 3.93 5.49 9.92
N ALA A 93 4.36 4.30 9.47
CA ALA A 93 4.59 4.03 8.05
C ALA A 93 3.29 4.16 7.24
N ALA A 94 2.15 3.67 7.77
CA ALA A 94 0.86 3.85 7.12
C ALA A 94 0.44 5.33 7.05
N TYR A 95 0.61 6.10 8.12
CA TYR A 95 0.33 7.55 8.09
C TYR A 95 1.23 8.29 7.11
N ALA A 96 2.53 8.00 7.12
CA ALA A 96 3.49 8.59 6.19
C ALA A 96 3.13 8.24 4.73
N MET A 97 2.76 6.98 4.47
CA MET A 97 2.32 6.53 3.15
C MET A 97 1.14 7.35 2.63
N ILE A 98 0.09 7.52 3.42
CA ILE A 98 -1.11 8.29 2.99
C ILE A 98 -0.76 9.77 2.79
N PHE A 99 0.00 10.38 3.69
CA PHE A 99 0.42 11.77 3.55
C PHE A 99 1.25 11.98 2.26
N LEU A 100 2.25 11.15 2.04
CA LEU A 100 3.12 11.20 0.86
C LEU A 100 2.35 10.88 -0.43
N LEU A 101 1.37 9.98 -0.38
CA LEU A 101 0.50 9.65 -1.50
C LEU A 101 -0.33 10.87 -1.94
N ILE A 102 -0.90 11.62 -1.00
CA ILE A 102 -1.62 12.85 -1.30
C ILE A 102 -0.70 13.86 -1.97
N LEU A 103 0.52 14.05 -1.47
CA LEU A 103 1.50 14.94 -2.09
C LEU A 103 1.89 14.46 -3.49
N HIS A 104 2.12 13.16 -3.66
CA HIS A 104 2.45 12.54 -4.96
C HIS A 104 1.34 12.76 -5.99
N MET A 105 0.10 12.52 -5.64
CA MET A 105 -1.05 12.74 -6.51
C MET A 105 -1.23 14.22 -6.84
N THR A 106 -1.15 15.09 -5.85
CA THR A 106 -1.27 16.55 -6.01
C THR A 106 -0.21 17.08 -6.96
N ARG A 107 1.05 16.71 -6.75
CA ARG A 107 2.14 17.09 -7.64
C ARG A 107 1.91 16.63 -9.08
N ASN A 108 1.53 15.38 -9.28
CA ASN A 108 1.30 14.83 -10.61
C ASN A 108 0.08 15.46 -11.30
N PHE A 109 -0.94 15.84 -10.54
CA PHE A 109 -2.07 16.61 -11.05
C PHE A 109 -1.64 18.00 -11.53
N ILE A 110 -0.88 18.75 -10.71
CA ILE A 110 -0.43 20.12 -11.04
C ILE A 110 0.44 20.13 -12.31
N VAL A 111 1.32 19.15 -12.50
CA VAL A 111 2.17 19.06 -13.70
C VAL A 111 1.48 18.43 -14.92
N GLY A 112 0.19 18.06 -14.81
CA GLY A 112 -0.58 17.52 -15.92
C GLY A 112 -0.19 16.09 -16.30
N ALA A 113 0.32 15.29 -15.37
CA ALA A 113 0.72 13.90 -15.60
C ALA A 113 -0.42 12.96 -16.01
N TYR A 114 -1.66 13.41 -15.94
CA TYR A 114 -2.86 12.72 -16.43
C TYR A 114 -3.09 12.86 -17.94
N ARG A 115 -2.29 13.71 -18.63
CA ARG A 115 -2.44 13.93 -20.08
C ARG A 115 -1.74 12.84 -20.88
N LYS A 116 -2.14 12.74 -22.17
CA LYS A 116 -1.54 11.80 -23.12
C LYS A 116 0.00 11.88 -23.14
N PRO A 117 0.67 10.75 -23.18
CA PRO A 117 0.18 9.36 -23.28
C PRO A 117 0.04 8.65 -21.91
N ARG A 118 -0.12 9.37 -20.78
CA ARG A 118 -0.03 8.85 -19.40
C ARG A 118 -1.38 8.65 -18.70
N GLU A 119 -2.48 8.71 -19.44
CA GLU A 119 -3.84 8.62 -18.88
C GLU A 119 -4.05 7.31 -18.10
N ILE A 120 -3.58 6.19 -18.67
CA ILE A 120 -3.73 4.87 -18.04
C ILE A 120 -2.91 4.79 -16.76
N MET A 121 -1.70 5.34 -16.76
CA MET A 121 -0.86 5.41 -15.55
C MET A 121 -1.54 6.22 -14.44
N TRP A 122 -2.15 7.36 -14.81
CA TRP A 122 -2.93 8.18 -13.87
C TRP A 122 -4.14 7.41 -13.32
N LEU A 123 -4.91 6.74 -14.19
CA LEU A 123 -6.07 5.94 -13.77
C LEU A 123 -5.68 4.83 -12.79
N VAL A 124 -4.61 4.09 -13.09
CA VAL A 124 -4.06 3.06 -12.19
C VAL A 124 -3.61 3.69 -10.87
N GLY A 125 -3.00 4.89 -10.90
CA GLY A 125 -2.62 5.64 -9.70
C GLY A 125 -3.83 6.05 -8.84
N VAL A 126 -4.95 6.43 -9.44
CA VAL A 126 -6.20 6.74 -8.73
C VAL A 126 -6.80 5.50 -8.09
N ILE A 127 -6.78 4.35 -8.79
CA ILE A 127 -7.20 3.05 -8.22
C ILE A 127 -6.31 2.68 -7.02
N LEU A 128 -4.99 2.81 -7.15
CA LEU A 128 -4.05 2.58 -6.05
C LEU A 128 -4.34 3.49 -4.85
N ALA A 129 -4.67 4.75 -5.07
CA ALA A 129 -5.03 5.66 -3.99
C ALA A 129 -6.31 5.21 -3.27
N GLY A 130 -7.33 4.79 -4.01
CA GLY A 130 -8.55 4.22 -3.43
C GLY A 130 -8.27 2.97 -2.60
N LEU A 131 -7.45 2.05 -3.12
CA LEU A 131 -7.02 0.85 -2.40
C LEU A 131 -6.22 1.21 -1.13
N ALA A 132 -5.28 2.16 -1.20
CA ALA A 132 -4.48 2.58 -0.06
C ALA A 132 -5.32 3.22 1.06
N LEU A 133 -6.33 4.02 0.70
CA LEU A 133 -7.27 4.60 1.68
C LEU A 133 -8.13 3.51 2.33
N THR A 134 -8.59 2.53 1.54
CA THR A 134 -9.35 1.38 2.04
C THR A 134 -8.49 0.55 2.98
N GLU A 135 -7.24 0.27 2.60
CA GLU A 135 -6.26 -0.45 3.41
C GLU A 135 -6.00 0.24 4.75
N ALA A 136 -5.78 1.56 4.72
CA ALA A 136 -5.59 2.36 5.92
C ALA A 136 -6.81 2.33 6.84
N TYR A 137 -8.02 2.40 6.31
CA TYR A 137 -9.26 2.30 7.08
C TYR A 137 -9.42 0.93 7.74
N LEU A 138 -9.20 -0.14 6.97
CA LEU A 138 -9.25 -1.52 7.49
C LEU A 138 -8.23 -1.71 8.62
N GLY A 139 -6.96 -1.36 8.37
CA GLY A 139 -5.88 -1.49 9.36
C GLY A 139 -6.10 -0.65 10.63
N TYR A 140 -6.64 0.56 10.47
CA TYR A 140 -6.95 1.43 11.60
C TYR A 140 -8.05 0.86 12.52
N SER A 141 -8.93 0.05 11.97
CA SER A 141 -10.03 -0.60 12.69
C SER A 141 -9.56 -1.80 13.53
N LEU A 142 -8.46 -2.47 13.15
CA LEU A 142 -8.04 -3.75 13.74
C LEU A 142 -7.67 -3.70 15.24
N PRO A 143 -7.02 -2.66 15.80
CA PRO A 143 -6.72 -2.64 17.24
C PRO A 143 -7.93 -2.65 18.15
N TYR A 144 -9.10 -2.32 17.64
CA TYR A 144 -10.43 -2.36 18.29
C TYR A 144 -10.49 -1.65 19.65
N ASN A 145 -9.64 -0.64 19.84
CA ASN A 145 -9.73 0.28 20.97
C ASN A 145 -10.85 1.30 20.73
N LEU A 146 -11.17 2.13 21.71
CA LEU A 146 -12.25 3.11 21.61
C LEU A 146 -12.16 4.01 20.38
N ILE A 147 -10.95 4.44 20.00
CA ILE A 147 -10.72 5.31 18.84
C ILE A 147 -10.97 4.53 17.55
N SER A 148 -10.41 3.32 17.43
CA SER A 148 -10.60 2.44 16.28
C SER A 148 -12.07 2.06 16.11
N TRP A 149 -12.76 1.71 17.18
CA TRP A 149 -14.18 1.36 17.16
C TRP A 149 -15.04 2.54 16.72
N THR A 150 -14.78 3.74 17.25
CA THR A 150 -15.50 4.97 16.86
C THR A 150 -15.28 5.30 15.39
N ALA A 151 -14.04 5.20 14.90
CA ALA A 151 -13.73 5.43 13.48
C ALA A 151 -14.40 4.39 12.58
N THR A 152 -14.39 3.11 12.99
CA THR A 152 -15.05 2.02 12.26
C THR A 152 -16.54 2.26 12.13
N THR A 153 -17.22 2.53 13.23
CA THR A 153 -18.67 2.79 13.23
C THR A 153 -19.05 4.04 12.45
N THR A 154 -18.25 5.09 12.56
CA THR A 154 -18.44 6.32 11.77
C THR A 154 -18.29 6.05 10.27
N GLY A 155 -17.26 5.32 9.86
CA GLY A 155 -17.02 4.93 8.47
C GLY A 155 -18.16 4.07 7.92
N LEU A 156 -18.59 3.05 8.67
CA LEU A 156 -19.72 2.20 8.27
C LEU A 156 -21.02 3.01 8.12
N ASN A 157 -21.28 3.94 9.02
CA ASN A 157 -22.43 4.84 8.90
C ASN A 157 -22.33 5.73 7.66
N LEU A 158 -21.13 6.28 7.37
CA LEU A 158 -20.92 7.06 6.16
C LEU A 158 -21.21 6.25 4.89
N PHE A 159 -20.72 5.01 4.82
CA PHE A 159 -20.97 4.11 3.69
C PHE A 159 -22.47 3.79 3.52
N SER A 160 -23.28 3.80 4.59
CA SER A 160 -24.72 3.57 4.50
C SER A 160 -25.47 4.67 3.70
N TYR A 161 -24.90 5.86 3.60
CA TYR A 161 -25.46 6.99 2.83
C TYR A 161 -24.94 7.05 1.40
N MET A 162 -23.98 6.20 1.02
CA MET A 162 -23.42 6.19 -0.33
C MET A 162 -24.33 5.49 -1.34
N PRO A 163 -24.29 5.86 -2.63
CA PRO A 163 -25.01 5.13 -3.69
C PRO A 163 -24.52 3.68 -3.83
N PHE A 164 -25.21 2.89 -4.65
CA PHE A 164 -24.87 1.48 -4.97
C PHE A 164 -25.12 0.43 -3.89
N ASN A 165 -26.08 0.71 -2.98
CA ASN A 165 -26.52 -0.26 -1.96
C ASN A 165 -25.35 -0.77 -1.07
N LEU A 166 -24.42 0.10 -0.73
CA LEU A 166 -23.30 -0.22 0.18
C LEU A 166 -23.78 -0.65 1.57
N ALA A 167 -25.02 -0.30 1.94
CA ALA A 167 -25.68 -0.83 3.14
C ALA A 167 -25.80 -2.36 3.12
N ALA A 168 -26.00 -3.00 1.96
CA ALA A 168 -26.01 -4.45 1.84
C ALA A 168 -24.62 -5.05 2.09
N LEU A 169 -23.56 -4.39 1.61
CA LEU A 169 -22.17 -4.78 1.89
C LEU A 169 -21.87 -4.68 3.39
N ILE A 170 -22.27 -3.60 4.04
CA ILE A 170 -22.13 -3.43 5.50
C ILE A 170 -22.84 -4.55 6.23
N LYS A 171 -24.09 -4.85 5.84
CA LYS A 171 -24.86 -5.95 6.42
C LYS A 171 -24.13 -7.29 6.25
N LEU A 172 -23.58 -7.56 5.07
CA LEU A 172 -22.75 -8.75 4.83
C LEU A 172 -21.54 -8.81 5.76
N MET A 173 -20.89 -7.67 6.00
CA MET A 173 -19.71 -7.58 6.86
C MET A 173 -20.03 -7.75 8.35
N THR A 174 -21.22 -7.34 8.80
CA THR A 174 -21.62 -7.33 10.22
C THR A 174 -22.52 -8.49 10.62
N THR A 175 -23.13 -9.21 9.66
CA THR A 175 -24.06 -10.30 9.97
C THR A 175 -23.31 -11.57 10.37
N VAL A 176 -23.66 -12.14 11.52
CA VAL A 176 -23.26 -13.49 11.92
C VAL A 176 -24.27 -14.47 11.33
N PRO A 177 -23.83 -15.51 10.58
CA PRO A 177 -24.74 -16.58 10.17
C PRO A 177 -25.34 -17.26 11.41
N PRO A 178 -26.66 -17.43 11.51
CA PRO A 178 -27.26 -18.15 12.61
C PRO A 178 -26.78 -19.62 12.57
N ASN A 179 -26.42 -20.15 13.72
CA ASN A 179 -26.14 -21.59 13.95
C ASN A 179 -24.83 -22.15 13.31
N LEU A 180 -23.77 -21.40 13.20
CA LEU A 180 -22.47 -22.01 12.91
C LEU A 180 -21.89 -22.64 14.19
N PRO A 181 -21.71 -23.98 14.25
CA PRO A 181 -21.04 -24.63 15.37
C PRO A 181 -19.61 -24.12 15.53
N GLY A 182 -19.22 -23.72 16.73
CA GLY A 182 -17.84 -23.32 17.03
C GLY A 182 -17.57 -21.82 17.01
N ILE A 183 -18.52 -20.95 16.65
CA ILE A 183 -18.37 -19.52 16.87
C ILE A 183 -18.77 -19.22 18.31
N ALA A 184 -17.79 -18.82 19.11
CA ALA A 184 -18.03 -18.36 20.46
C ALA A 184 -18.97 -17.14 20.44
N SER A 185 -20.01 -17.16 21.27
CA SER A 185 -20.88 -16.00 21.47
C SER A 185 -20.04 -14.84 22.02
N GLY A 186 -19.98 -13.73 21.29
CA GLY A 186 -19.24 -12.53 21.70
C GLY A 186 -18.08 -12.12 20.80
N VAL A 187 -17.72 -12.91 19.79
CA VAL A 187 -16.75 -12.49 18.78
C VAL A 187 -17.43 -11.55 17.76
N ASP A 188 -16.86 -10.38 17.55
CA ASP A 188 -17.33 -9.47 16.50
C ASP A 188 -16.82 -9.94 15.14
N PRO A 189 -17.69 -10.48 14.24
CA PRO A 189 -17.26 -11.00 12.94
C PRO A 189 -16.71 -9.90 12.02
N LEU A 190 -16.97 -8.64 12.33
CA LEU A 190 -16.48 -7.50 11.57
C LEU A 190 -14.95 -7.42 11.58
N VAL A 191 -14.34 -7.63 12.75
CA VAL A 191 -12.89 -7.53 12.90
C VAL A 191 -12.18 -8.67 12.18
N ASP A 192 -12.69 -9.90 12.28
CA ASP A 192 -12.18 -11.04 11.49
C ASP A 192 -12.19 -10.75 10.00
N ARG A 193 -13.30 -10.21 9.50
CA ARG A 193 -13.45 -9.87 8.09
C ARG A 193 -12.55 -8.72 7.68
N PHE A 194 -12.44 -7.69 8.51
CA PHE A 194 -11.54 -6.57 8.27
C PHE A 194 -10.08 -7.03 8.22
N PHE A 195 -9.68 -7.96 9.07
CA PHE A 195 -8.35 -8.56 9.04
C PHE A 195 -8.09 -9.29 7.71
N ILE A 196 -9.02 -10.12 7.26
CA ILE A 196 -8.91 -10.82 5.97
C ILE A 196 -8.88 -9.83 4.81
N PHE A 197 -9.76 -8.82 4.80
CA PHE A 197 -9.79 -7.81 3.74
C PHE A 197 -8.56 -6.93 3.73
N HIS A 198 -7.97 -6.63 4.88
CA HIS A 198 -6.69 -5.92 4.98
C HIS A 198 -5.58 -6.69 4.23
N TRP A 199 -5.49 -8.00 4.38
CA TRP A 199 -4.55 -8.81 3.60
C TRP A 199 -4.88 -8.85 2.11
N ILE A 200 -6.15 -8.96 1.74
CA ILE A 200 -6.59 -9.00 0.33
C ILE A 200 -6.30 -7.66 -0.35
N VAL A 201 -6.65 -6.54 0.28
CA VAL A 201 -6.43 -5.20 -0.28
C VAL A 201 -4.93 -4.91 -0.38
N GLY A 202 -4.15 -5.29 0.63
CA GLY A 202 -2.69 -5.21 0.57
C GLY A 202 -2.11 -5.98 -0.63
N GLY A 203 -2.60 -7.20 -0.88
CA GLY A 203 -2.24 -7.98 -2.06
C GLY A 203 -2.64 -7.32 -3.38
N LEU A 204 -3.82 -6.70 -3.45
CA LEU A 204 -4.26 -5.93 -4.62
C LEU A 204 -3.39 -4.69 -4.85
N ILE A 205 -2.95 -4.02 -3.78
CA ILE A 205 -2.00 -2.90 -3.91
C ILE A 205 -0.72 -3.37 -4.58
N PHE A 206 -0.15 -4.53 -4.21
CA PHE A 206 1.03 -5.08 -4.88
C PHE A 206 0.81 -5.31 -6.37
N LEU A 207 -0.34 -5.87 -6.75
CA LEU A 207 -0.67 -6.13 -8.14
C LEU A 207 -0.76 -4.83 -8.96
N PHE A 208 -1.54 -3.87 -8.48
CA PHE A 208 -1.71 -2.58 -9.16
C PHE A 208 -0.45 -1.73 -9.12
N LEU A 209 0.36 -1.83 -8.07
CA LEU A 209 1.66 -1.16 -7.97
C LEU A 209 2.63 -1.71 -9.02
N GLY A 210 2.70 -3.03 -9.20
CA GLY A 210 3.49 -3.65 -10.27
C GLY A 210 3.07 -3.13 -11.64
N LEU A 211 1.76 -3.06 -11.91
CA LEU A 211 1.23 -2.49 -13.15
C LEU A 211 1.58 -1.00 -13.30
N HIS A 212 1.45 -0.21 -12.22
CA HIS A 212 1.78 1.22 -12.21
C HIS A 212 3.25 1.47 -12.55
N LEU A 213 4.16 0.69 -11.94
CA LEU A 213 5.59 0.78 -12.20
C LEU A 213 5.96 0.33 -13.62
N ALA A 214 5.34 -0.74 -14.13
CA ALA A 214 5.56 -1.20 -15.50
C ALA A 214 5.13 -0.15 -16.54
N ILE A 215 3.98 0.51 -16.33
CA ILE A 215 3.51 1.60 -17.20
C ILE A 215 4.42 2.82 -17.08
N PHE A 216 4.89 3.15 -15.86
CA PHE A 216 5.83 4.22 -15.60
C PHE A 216 7.14 4.02 -16.40
N GLU A 217 7.70 2.83 -16.36
CA GLU A 217 8.91 2.47 -17.10
C GLU A 217 8.70 2.57 -18.61
N LYS A 218 7.62 2.00 -19.13
CA LYS A 218 7.26 2.04 -20.56
C LYS A 218 7.16 3.48 -21.11
N HIS A 219 6.72 4.44 -20.31
CA HIS A 219 6.57 5.85 -20.73
C HIS A 219 7.80 6.71 -20.44
N GLY A 220 8.96 6.11 -20.20
CA GLY A 220 10.24 6.80 -20.02
C GLY A 220 10.40 7.49 -18.66
N GLY A 221 9.70 7.02 -17.64
CA GLY A 221 9.89 7.49 -16.27
C GLY A 221 9.23 8.84 -15.97
N VAL A 222 9.99 9.75 -15.40
CA VAL A 222 9.49 11.03 -14.83
C VAL A 222 8.95 12.00 -15.88
N THR A 223 7.83 12.64 -15.57
CA THR A 223 7.22 13.70 -16.39
C THR A 223 8.11 14.94 -16.38
N PRO A 224 8.47 15.53 -17.54
CA PRO A 224 9.18 16.80 -17.59
C PRO A 224 8.46 17.90 -16.80
N PRO A 225 9.19 18.89 -16.26
CA PRO A 225 8.55 20.06 -15.68
C PRO A 225 7.74 20.81 -16.75
N PRO A 226 6.64 21.49 -16.38
CA PRO A 226 5.95 22.37 -17.31
C PRO A 226 6.91 23.45 -17.84
N SER A 227 6.82 23.73 -19.12
CA SER A 227 7.58 24.77 -19.82
C SER A 227 7.16 26.15 -19.35
#